data_4c7248b77c312754f3e1b180f498b78d
#
_entry.id   4c7248b77c312754f3e1b180f498b78d
#
_cell.length_a   1.000
_cell.length_b   1.000
_cell.length_c   1.000
_cell.angle_alpha   90.00
_cell.angle_beta   90.00
_cell.angle_gamma   90.00
#
_symmetry.space_group_name_H-M   'P 1'
#
loop_
_entity.id
_entity.type
_entity.pdbx_description
1 polymer ?
#
loop_
_entity_poly.entity_id
_entity_poly.type
_entity_poly.pdbx_seq_one_letter_code
_entity_poly.pdbx_strand_id
1 'polypeptide(L)'
;KTTLSNTLMELKRVVVTGLGAVTPLGIGVDETWNALINGVSGAGPITLFDASLFKTQFACEVKGFDPTKYLDKKEARKFDRYAQLAVASAKEAIEDSGIDLEKVNKNRVGVIYTSGIGGIRTFEDEMFGYDAEKGPKFNPFFIPKMIADIAAGHISMMYGFHGPNFATVSACASSTNALIDAFNYVRLGMADMIVSGGAEAPISIAGVGGFNAMHALSTRNDDAEHASRPFSASRDGFVMGEGAACLILEELEHALARGAKIYAEVIGGGLSADAYHLTATHPEGLGAKLVMENALADAHIKPEEVDYINVHGTSTPVGDISEAKAIKQVFGDHAYELNISSTKSMTGHLLGAAGATEALICVKSIENDIVPPTINFTEGDEDPEIDYKLNFTFNKAQKRTVNVALSNTFGFGGHNASLIVRKFTK
;
A
#
# COMPACT_ATOMS: atom_id res chain seq x y z
N LYS A 1 8.68 47.08 14.95
CA LYS A 1 9.20 45.75 15.29
C LYS A 1 8.01 44.91 15.72
N THR A 2 7.48 44.09 14.80
CA THR A 2 6.41 43.13 15.11
C THR A 2 7.08 41.96 15.81
N THR A 3 6.86 41.82 17.10
CA THR A 3 7.25 40.64 17.88
C THR A 3 6.38 39.47 17.37
N LEU A 4 6.95 38.61 16.55
CA LEU A 4 6.35 37.30 16.27
C LEU A 4 6.33 36.56 17.62
N SER A 5 5.14 36.37 18.14
CA SER A 5 4.90 35.47 19.27
C SER A 5 5.38 34.07 18.84
N ASN A 6 6.41 33.54 19.49
CA ASN A 6 6.82 32.14 19.36
C ASN A 6 5.76 31.23 20.00
N THR A 7 4.57 31.19 19.44
CA THR A 7 3.60 30.17 19.80
C THR A 7 4.07 28.89 19.11
N LEU A 8 4.66 27.97 19.87
CA LEU A 8 4.95 26.62 19.39
C LEU A 8 3.63 26.01 18.91
N MET A 9 3.58 25.65 17.65
CA MET A 9 2.42 24.99 17.08
C MET A 9 2.36 23.56 17.66
N GLU A 10 1.32 23.27 18.43
CA GLU A 10 1.09 21.93 18.96
C GLU A 10 0.54 21.04 17.84
N LEU A 11 1.26 19.95 17.55
CA LEU A 11 0.81 18.95 16.57
C LEU A 11 -0.36 18.15 17.14
N LYS A 12 -1.39 17.96 16.33
CA LYS A 12 -2.58 17.19 16.71
C LYS A 12 -2.32 15.70 16.59
N ARG A 13 -2.97 14.91 17.43
CA ARG A 13 -2.95 13.44 17.32
C ARG A 13 -3.86 12.99 16.17
N VAL A 14 -3.43 11.97 15.46
CA VAL A 14 -4.11 11.45 14.26
C VAL A 14 -4.43 9.97 14.45
N VAL A 15 -5.68 9.61 14.23
CA VAL A 15 -6.17 8.24 14.43
C VAL A 15 -6.79 7.69 13.15
N VAL A 16 -6.85 6.37 13.07
CA VAL A 16 -7.52 5.65 11.97
C VAL A 16 -8.91 5.27 12.42
N THR A 17 -9.93 5.76 11.71
CA THR A 17 -11.34 5.56 12.07
C THR A 17 -12.12 4.76 11.05
N GLY A 18 -11.56 4.45 9.89
CA GLY A 18 -12.21 3.65 8.87
C GLY A 18 -11.19 2.94 7.98
N LEU A 19 -11.57 1.75 7.52
CA LEU A 19 -10.76 0.88 6.68
C LEU A 19 -11.57 0.34 5.51
N GLY A 20 -10.94 0.26 4.34
CA GLY A 20 -11.51 -0.35 3.15
C GLY A 20 -10.44 -1.04 2.32
N ALA A 21 -10.76 -2.16 1.68
CA ALA A 21 -9.83 -2.92 0.86
C ALA A 21 -10.54 -3.70 -0.24
N VAL A 22 -9.89 -3.74 -1.39
CA VAL A 22 -10.22 -4.64 -2.50
C VAL A 22 -8.91 -5.26 -2.95
N THR A 23 -8.71 -6.54 -2.67
CA THR A 23 -7.41 -7.21 -2.86
C THR A 23 -7.57 -8.55 -3.57
N PRO A 24 -6.46 -9.16 -4.01
CA PRO A 24 -6.50 -10.53 -4.54
C PRO A 24 -6.99 -11.58 -3.54
N LEU A 25 -7.03 -11.24 -2.25
CA LEU A 25 -7.48 -12.13 -1.18
C LEU A 25 -8.96 -11.97 -0.83
N GLY A 26 -9.60 -10.89 -1.28
CA GLY A 26 -11.01 -10.64 -1.03
C GLY A 26 -11.46 -9.23 -1.34
N ILE A 27 -12.76 -9.08 -1.51
CA ILE A 27 -13.43 -7.79 -1.67
C ILE A 27 -13.99 -7.39 -0.31
N GLY A 28 -13.29 -6.51 0.36
CA GLY A 28 -13.57 -6.09 1.72
C GLY A 28 -12.45 -6.43 2.70
N VAL A 29 -12.41 -5.68 3.80
CA VAL A 29 -11.37 -5.81 4.84
C VAL A 29 -11.44 -7.17 5.52
N ASP A 30 -12.63 -7.65 5.88
CA ASP A 30 -12.80 -8.89 6.62
C ASP A 30 -12.37 -10.11 5.81
N GLU A 31 -12.77 -10.21 4.55
CA GLU A 31 -12.33 -11.29 3.66
C GLU A 31 -10.81 -11.27 3.47
N THR A 32 -10.25 -10.10 3.24
CA THR A 32 -8.80 -9.91 3.07
C THR A 32 -8.05 -10.33 4.34
N TRP A 33 -8.50 -9.88 5.50
CA TRP A 33 -7.85 -10.21 6.76
C TRP A 33 -7.92 -11.71 7.09
N ASN A 34 -9.10 -12.33 6.90
CA ASN A 34 -9.26 -13.76 7.12
C ASN A 34 -8.33 -14.60 6.21
N ALA A 35 -8.20 -14.23 4.96
CA ALA A 35 -7.26 -14.90 4.05
C ALA A 35 -5.80 -14.71 4.48
N LEU A 36 -5.43 -13.51 4.91
CA LEU A 36 -4.07 -13.19 5.39
C LEU A 36 -3.66 -14.04 6.59
N ILE A 37 -4.48 -14.12 7.62
CA ILE A 37 -4.14 -14.90 8.82
C ILE A 37 -4.18 -16.42 8.60
N ASN A 38 -4.82 -16.87 7.53
CA ASN A 38 -4.86 -18.28 7.13
C ASN A 38 -3.80 -18.63 6.06
N GLY A 39 -2.93 -17.71 5.69
CA GLY A 39 -1.84 -17.97 4.75
C GLY A 39 -2.29 -18.28 3.32
N VAL A 40 -3.36 -17.65 2.85
CA VAL A 40 -3.92 -17.89 1.51
C VAL A 40 -3.14 -17.12 0.45
N SER A 41 -2.73 -17.78 -0.62
CA SER A 41 -2.14 -17.14 -1.80
C SER A 41 -3.22 -16.56 -2.71
N GLY A 42 -3.02 -15.33 -3.17
CA GLY A 42 -3.86 -14.69 -4.18
C GLY A 42 -3.41 -14.91 -5.62
N ALA A 43 -2.30 -15.64 -5.84
CA ALA A 43 -1.73 -15.86 -7.16
C ALA A 43 -2.51 -16.91 -7.97
N GLY A 44 -2.60 -16.66 -9.25
CA GLY A 44 -3.25 -17.58 -10.20
C GLY A 44 -2.96 -17.17 -11.65
N PRO A 45 -3.44 -17.94 -12.62
CA PRO A 45 -3.26 -17.58 -14.03
C PRO A 45 -3.85 -16.21 -14.36
N ILE A 46 -3.17 -15.47 -15.24
CA ILE A 46 -3.71 -14.21 -15.76
C ILE A 46 -4.94 -14.50 -16.62
N THR A 47 -6.05 -13.82 -16.30
CA THR A 47 -7.32 -13.93 -17.03
C THR A 47 -7.71 -12.63 -17.75
N LEU A 48 -7.08 -11.50 -17.39
CA LEU A 48 -7.43 -10.17 -17.89
C LEU A 48 -6.96 -9.90 -19.32
N PHE A 49 -6.02 -10.70 -19.81
CA PHE A 49 -5.56 -10.73 -21.20
C PHE A 49 -4.92 -12.08 -21.51
N ASP A 50 -4.66 -12.36 -22.80
CA ASP A 50 -3.95 -13.59 -23.20
C ASP A 50 -2.45 -13.46 -22.92
N ALA A 51 -1.98 -14.12 -21.86
CA ALA A 51 -0.60 -14.12 -21.44
C ALA A 51 0.23 -15.30 -21.98
N SER A 52 -0.30 -16.11 -22.87
CA SER A 52 0.32 -17.37 -23.34
C SER A 52 1.71 -17.19 -23.96
N LEU A 53 2.01 -16.01 -24.52
CA LEU A 53 3.32 -15.67 -25.09
C LEU A 53 4.24 -14.89 -24.15
N PHE A 54 3.79 -14.62 -22.92
CA PHE A 54 4.56 -13.83 -21.96
C PHE A 54 5.47 -14.75 -21.13
N LYS A 55 6.60 -14.21 -20.70
CA LYS A 55 7.50 -14.92 -19.77
C LYS A 55 6.82 -15.20 -18.44
N THR A 56 6.00 -14.28 -17.96
CA THR A 56 5.16 -14.43 -16.76
C THR A 56 3.71 -14.55 -17.18
N GLN A 57 3.04 -15.63 -16.77
CA GLN A 57 1.66 -15.96 -17.17
C GLN A 57 0.69 -15.99 -15.97
N PHE A 58 1.11 -15.49 -14.84
CA PHE A 58 0.34 -15.44 -13.60
C PHE A 58 0.48 -14.12 -12.88
N ALA A 59 -0.47 -13.81 -12.02
CA ALA A 59 -0.52 -12.60 -11.22
C ALA A 59 -1.50 -12.79 -10.05
N CYS A 60 -1.55 -11.83 -9.16
CA CYS A 60 -2.55 -11.74 -8.10
C CYS A 60 -3.67 -10.79 -8.56
N GLU A 61 -4.67 -11.33 -9.23
CA GLU A 61 -5.83 -10.58 -9.70
C GLU A 61 -6.90 -10.46 -8.61
N VAL A 62 -7.65 -9.36 -8.61
CA VAL A 62 -8.89 -9.24 -7.84
C VAL A 62 -9.98 -10.06 -8.54
N LYS A 63 -10.53 -11.04 -7.82
CA LYS A 63 -11.49 -11.99 -8.36
C LYS A 63 -12.93 -11.54 -8.05
N GLY A 64 -13.81 -11.64 -9.05
CA GLY A 64 -15.23 -11.38 -8.87
C GLY A 64 -15.59 -9.90 -8.63
N PHE A 65 -14.73 -8.97 -8.98
CA PHE A 65 -15.01 -7.54 -8.83
C PHE A 65 -16.02 -7.06 -9.87
N ASP A 66 -17.12 -6.51 -9.38
CA ASP A 66 -18.17 -5.90 -10.19
C ASP A 66 -18.27 -4.41 -9.86
N PRO A 67 -17.80 -3.50 -10.74
CA PRO A 67 -17.85 -2.07 -10.48
C PRO A 67 -19.28 -1.52 -10.38
N THR A 68 -20.28 -2.22 -10.92
CA THR A 68 -21.69 -1.75 -10.88
C THR A 68 -22.32 -1.83 -9.50
N LYS A 69 -21.65 -2.51 -8.55
CA LYS A 69 -22.04 -2.49 -7.13
C LYS A 69 -21.69 -1.17 -6.43
N TYR A 70 -20.81 -0.37 -7.05
CA TYR A 70 -20.29 0.87 -6.48
C TYR A 70 -20.61 2.10 -7.31
N LEU A 71 -20.80 1.92 -8.61
CA LEU A 71 -21.01 2.97 -9.59
C LEU A 71 -22.18 2.59 -10.52
N ASP A 72 -22.92 3.58 -10.96
CA ASP A 72 -23.84 3.41 -12.08
C ASP A 72 -23.07 2.83 -13.30
N LYS A 73 -23.71 1.92 -14.04
CA LYS A 73 -23.08 1.25 -15.20
C LYS A 73 -22.54 2.25 -16.25
N LYS A 74 -23.23 3.37 -16.43
CA LYS A 74 -22.80 4.43 -17.36
C LYS A 74 -21.60 5.19 -16.80
N GLU A 75 -21.60 5.49 -15.50
CA GLU A 75 -20.47 6.13 -14.84
C GLU A 75 -19.25 5.22 -14.79
N ALA A 76 -19.42 3.93 -14.47
CA ALA A 76 -18.32 2.97 -14.39
C ALA A 76 -17.45 2.92 -15.68
N ARG A 77 -18.06 3.14 -16.84
CA ARG A 77 -17.38 3.18 -18.14
C ARG A 77 -16.42 4.38 -18.30
N LYS A 78 -16.59 5.42 -17.50
CA LYS A 78 -15.73 6.61 -17.50
C LYS A 78 -14.49 6.45 -16.62
N PHE A 79 -14.37 5.31 -15.92
CA PHE A 79 -13.31 5.02 -14.97
C PHE A 79 -12.39 3.93 -15.51
N ASP A 80 -11.08 4.10 -15.37
CA ASP A 80 -10.15 2.98 -15.49
C ASP A 80 -10.39 2.00 -14.33
N ARG A 81 -9.99 0.75 -14.51
CA ARG A 81 -10.14 -0.27 -13.46
C ARG A 81 -9.51 0.16 -12.14
N TYR A 82 -8.31 0.82 -12.16
CA TYR A 82 -7.70 1.27 -10.91
C TYR A 82 -8.60 2.24 -10.14
N ALA A 83 -9.25 3.16 -10.84
CA ALA A 83 -10.16 4.13 -10.21
C ALA A 83 -11.46 3.47 -9.72
N GLN A 84 -11.94 2.43 -10.40
CA GLN A 84 -13.07 1.61 -9.91
C GLN A 84 -12.72 0.89 -8.61
N LEU A 85 -11.54 0.29 -8.51
CA LEU A 85 -11.04 -0.33 -7.27
C LEU A 85 -10.87 0.71 -6.16
N ALA A 86 -10.34 1.89 -6.49
CA ALA A 86 -10.19 2.99 -5.56
C ALA A 86 -11.51 3.41 -4.93
N VAL A 87 -12.52 3.65 -5.74
CA VAL A 87 -13.86 4.07 -5.27
C VAL A 87 -14.48 3.00 -4.38
N ALA A 88 -14.33 1.72 -4.73
CA ALA A 88 -14.83 0.63 -3.91
C ALA A 88 -14.17 0.59 -2.52
N SER A 89 -12.86 0.74 -2.44
CA SER A 89 -12.14 0.78 -1.17
C SER A 89 -12.50 2.01 -0.33
N ALA A 90 -12.64 3.16 -0.97
CA ALA A 90 -13.00 4.40 -0.30
C ALA A 90 -14.44 4.34 0.25
N LYS A 91 -15.38 3.78 -0.51
CA LYS A 91 -16.76 3.58 -0.06
C LYS A 91 -16.81 2.76 1.21
N GLU A 92 -16.14 1.61 1.24
CA GLU A 92 -16.06 0.77 2.45
C GLU A 92 -15.47 1.54 3.64
N ALA A 93 -14.34 2.22 3.44
CA ALA A 93 -13.67 2.95 4.51
C ALA A 93 -14.53 4.10 5.08
N ILE A 94 -15.21 4.84 4.22
CA ILE A 94 -16.11 5.93 4.63
C ILE A 94 -17.32 5.38 5.42
N GLU A 95 -17.93 4.31 4.93
CA GLU A 95 -19.03 3.63 5.64
C GLU A 95 -18.56 3.06 6.98
N ASP A 96 -17.42 2.38 7.00
CA ASP A 96 -16.81 1.81 8.20
C ASP A 96 -16.50 2.88 9.27
N SER A 97 -16.12 4.08 8.83
CA SER A 97 -15.84 5.21 9.73
C SER A 97 -17.06 5.69 10.52
N GLY A 98 -18.25 5.34 10.07
CA GLY A 98 -19.50 5.79 10.67
C GLY A 98 -19.73 7.30 10.58
N ILE A 99 -19.00 8.01 9.70
CA ILE A 99 -19.17 9.46 9.55
C ILE A 99 -20.56 9.82 9.05
N ASP A 100 -21.19 10.78 9.69
CA ASP A 100 -22.46 11.35 9.26
C ASP A 100 -22.18 12.41 8.18
N LEU A 101 -22.45 12.06 6.93
CA LEU A 101 -22.18 12.89 5.76
C LEU A 101 -23.05 14.17 5.71
N GLU A 102 -24.15 14.22 6.47
CA GLU A 102 -25.00 15.41 6.55
C GLU A 102 -24.52 16.40 7.62
N LYS A 103 -23.74 15.94 8.60
CA LYS A 103 -23.27 16.76 9.72
C LYS A 103 -21.80 17.15 9.62
N VAL A 104 -20.99 16.35 8.95
CA VAL A 104 -19.54 16.62 8.83
C VAL A 104 -19.30 17.92 8.06
N ASN A 105 -18.32 18.69 8.51
CA ASN A 105 -17.85 19.84 7.73
C ASN A 105 -17.05 19.38 6.53
N LYS A 106 -17.69 19.23 5.39
CA LYS A 106 -17.10 18.73 4.14
C LYS A 106 -15.94 19.59 3.63
N ASN A 107 -15.86 20.86 4.03
CA ASN A 107 -14.72 21.73 3.69
C ASN A 107 -13.42 21.33 4.45
N ARG A 108 -13.58 20.53 5.50
CA ARG A 108 -12.47 20.05 6.33
C ARG A 108 -12.14 18.56 6.09
N VAL A 109 -12.80 17.94 5.12
CA VAL A 109 -12.53 16.55 4.70
C VAL A 109 -11.77 16.57 3.38
N GLY A 110 -10.54 16.05 3.38
CA GLY A 110 -9.70 15.94 2.19
C GLY A 110 -9.66 14.53 1.63
N VAL A 111 -9.08 14.40 0.44
CA VAL A 111 -8.82 13.14 -0.23
C VAL A 111 -7.40 13.16 -0.78
N ILE A 112 -6.53 12.34 -0.22
CA ILE A 112 -5.15 12.12 -0.72
C ILE A 112 -5.07 10.65 -1.10
N TYR A 113 -5.35 10.36 -2.36
CA TYR A 113 -5.52 9.00 -2.85
C TYR A 113 -4.75 8.83 -4.17
N THR A 114 -3.88 7.83 -4.25
CA THR A 114 -2.88 7.75 -5.31
C THR A 114 -2.93 6.45 -6.11
N SER A 115 -2.18 6.46 -7.19
CA SER A 115 -1.77 5.30 -7.98
C SER A 115 -0.33 5.52 -8.44
N GLY A 116 0.44 4.45 -8.58
CA GLY A 116 1.81 4.55 -9.10
C GLY A 116 1.87 4.80 -10.60
N ILE A 117 1.03 4.10 -11.36
CA ILE A 117 1.02 4.14 -12.84
C ILE A 117 -0.28 4.78 -13.37
N GLY A 118 -1.37 4.72 -12.61
CA GLY A 118 -2.66 5.20 -13.06
C GLY A 118 -3.32 4.28 -14.08
N GLY A 119 -3.99 4.85 -15.06
CA GLY A 119 -4.80 4.14 -16.05
C GLY A 119 -4.01 3.54 -17.21
N ILE A 120 -3.01 2.73 -16.95
CA ILE A 120 -2.19 2.08 -17.98
C ILE A 120 -3.02 1.23 -18.94
N ARG A 121 -4.07 0.57 -18.48
CA ARG A 121 -4.98 -0.21 -19.32
C ARG A 121 -5.77 0.68 -20.27
N THR A 122 -6.23 1.81 -19.79
CA THR A 122 -6.91 2.81 -20.63
C THR A 122 -5.97 3.31 -21.74
N PHE A 123 -4.72 3.63 -21.39
CA PHE A 123 -3.73 4.03 -22.38
C PHE A 123 -3.49 2.93 -23.42
N GLU A 124 -3.32 1.70 -22.97
CA GLU A 124 -3.09 0.52 -23.81
C GLU A 124 -4.26 0.32 -24.80
N ASP A 125 -5.50 0.32 -24.28
CA ASP A 125 -6.70 0.12 -25.09
C ASP A 125 -6.87 1.20 -26.16
N GLU A 126 -6.63 2.47 -25.82
CA GLU A 126 -6.70 3.58 -26.78
C GLU A 126 -5.61 3.48 -27.87
N MET A 127 -4.39 3.07 -27.48
CA MET A 127 -3.30 2.92 -28.45
C MET A 127 -3.50 1.72 -29.37
N PHE A 128 -4.04 0.61 -28.87
CA PHE A 128 -4.41 -0.53 -29.72
C PHE A 128 -5.60 -0.23 -30.64
N GLY A 129 -6.50 0.64 -30.22
CA GLY A 129 -7.63 1.10 -31.04
C GLY A 129 -7.28 2.20 -32.05
N TYR A 130 -6.06 2.74 -32.00
CA TYR A 130 -5.64 3.81 -32.90
C TYR A 130 -5.39 3.30 -34.31
N ASP A 131 -6.00 3.97 -35.29
CA ASP A 131 -5.83 3.70 -36.72
C ASP A 131 -5.31 4.99 -37.40
N ALA A 132 -4.04 4.96 -37.82
CA ALA A 132 -3.38 6.12 -38.42
C ALA A 132 -4.03 6.58 -39.74
N GLU A 133 -4.69 5.67 -40.48
CA GLU A 133 -5.36 6.00 -41.76
C GLU A 133 -6.69 6.72 -41.52
N LYS A 134 -7.33 6.49 -40.38
CA LYS A 134 -8.62 7.11 -40.00
C LYS A 134 -8.47 8.40 -39.21
N GLY A 135 -7.23 8.73 -38.84
CA GLY A 135 -6.91 9.89 -38.02
C GLY A 135 -7.24 9.69 -36.53
N PRO A 136 -6.93 10.71 -35.68
CA PRO A 136 -7.02 10.59 -34.25
C PRO A 136 -8.47 10.59 -33.76
N LYS A 137 -8.99 9.41 -33.44
CA LYS A 137 -10.29 9.23 -32.78
C LYS A 137 -10.07 8.59 -31.40
N PHE A 138 -9.91 9.42 -30.39
CA PHE A 138 -9.75 8.98 -29.02
C PHE A 138 -11.05 9.13 -28.21
N ASN A 139 -11.20 8.34 -27.18
CA ASN A 139 -12.30 8.48 -26.24
C ASN A 139 -12.20 9.85 -25.54
N PRO A 140 -13.28 10.66 -25.46
CA PRO A 140 -13.26 11.94 -24.74
C PRO A 140 -12.82 11.85 -23.28
N PHE A 141 -12.98 10.66 -22.66
CA PHE A 141 -12.56 10.41 -21.29
C PHE A 141 -11.13 9.82 -21.19
N PHE A 142 -10.40 9.70 -22.29
CA PHE A 142 -9.09 9.06 -22.31
C PHE A 142 -8.13 9.66 -21.27
N ILE A 143 -7.88 10.95 -21.33
CA ILE A 143 -6.96 11.62 -20.39
C ILE A 143 -7.46 11.54 -18.95
N PRO A 144 -8.73 11.92 -18.65
CA PRO A 144 -9.25 11.77 -17.29
C PRO A 144 -9.20 10.35 -16.73
N LYS A 145 -9.40 9.33 -17.57
CA LYS A 145 -9.31 7.92 -17.14
C LYS A 145 -7.87 7.50 -16.83
N MET A 146 -6.89 8.07 -17.53
CA MET A 146 -5.51 7.63 -17.50
C MET A 146 -4.72 8.22 -16.31
N ILE A 147 -4.97 9.47 -15.94
CA ILE A 147 -4.14 10.18 -14.96
C ILE A 147 -4.26 9.61 -13.55
N ALA A 148 -3.13 9.60 -12.83
CA ALA A 148 -3.01 8.91 -11.52
C ALA A 148 -3.75 9.61 -10.37
N ASP A 149 -4.14 10.87 -10.53
CA ASP A 149 -4.81 11.69 -9.52
C ASP A 149 -6.35 11.65 -9.61
N ILE A 150 -6.89 11.07 -10.68
CA ILE A 150 -8.33 11.16 -10.93
C ILE A 150 -9.17 10.40 -9.89
N ALA A 151 -8.61 9.35 -9.28
CA ALA A 151 -9.32 8.64 -8.21
C ALA A 151 -9.61 9.56 -7.02
N ALA A 152 -8.65 10.41 -6.62
CA ALA A 152 -8.87 11.42 -5.59
C ALA A 152 -9.97 12.42 -5.98
N GLY A 153 -9.97 12.85 -7.23
CA GLY A 153 -11.02 13.71 -7.79
C GLY A 153 -12.40 13.05 -7.76
N HIS A 154 -12.51 11.81 -8.19
CA HIS A 154 -13.76 11.06 -8.18
C HIS A 154 -14.34 10.91 -6.77
N ILE A 155 -13.52 10.49 -5.81
CA ILE A 155 -13.94 10.33 -4.41
C ILE A 155 -14.45 11.68 -3.85
N SER A 156 -13.70 12.75 -4.08
CA SER A 156 -14.11 14.10 -3.69
C SER A 156 -15.46 14.50 -4.27
N MET A 157 -15.68 14.31 -5.57
CA MET A 157 -16.94 14.65 -6.24
C MET A 157 -18.11 13.80 -5.74
N MET A 158 -17.90 12.51 -5.48
CA MET A 158 -18.95 11.60 -5.03
C MET A 158 -19.49 11.97 -3.64
N TYR A 159 -18.67 12.48 -2.76
CA TYR A 159 -19.01 12.77 -1.37
C TYR A 159 -19.13 14.27 -1.06
N GLY A 160 -18.75 15.13 -1.99
CA GLY A 160 -18.74 16.58 -1.79
C GLY A 160 -17.66 17.03 -0.81
N PHE A 161 -16.50 16.36 -0.78
CA PHE A 161 -15.39 16.72 0.07
C PHE A 161 -14.53 17.81 -0.57
N HIS A 162 -14.36 18.94 0.10
CA HIS A 162 -13.69 20.14 -0.42
C HIS A 162 -12.35 20.46 0.25
N GLY A 163 -11.87 19.59 1.12
CA GLY A 163 -10.54 19.72 1.71
C GLY A 163 -9.41 19.46 0.71
N PRO A 164 -8.16 19.33 1.17
CA PRO A 164 -7.02 19.03 0.29
C PRO A 164 -7.30 17.82 -0.59
N ASN A 165 -7.02 17.94 -1.90
CA ASN A 165 -7.30 16.87 -2.88
C ASN A 165 -6.16 16.76 -3.86
N PHE A 166 -5.40 15.67 -3.79
CA PHE A 166 -4.29 15.39 -4.71
C PHE A 166 -3.82 13.94 -4.59
N ALA A 167 -2.90 13.55 -5.47
CA ALA A 167 -2.20 12.28 -5.44
C ALA A 167 -0.69 12.52 -5.33
N THR A 168 -0.02 11.70 -4.53
CA THR A 168 1.45 11.65 -4.43
C THR A 168 1.95 10.43 -5.18
N VAL A 169 2.84 10.63 -6.15
CA VAL A 169 3.41 9.54 -6.95
C VAL A 169 4.88 9.34 -6.58
N SER A 170 5.20 8.16 -6.07
CA SER A 170 6.56 7.69 -5.73
C SER A 170 6.70 6.19 -6.02
N ALA A 171 6.24 5.77 -7.18
CA ALA A 171 6.23 4.37 -7.63
C ALA A 171 5.58 3.44 -6.58
N CYS A 172 6.28 2.37 -6.18
CA CYS A 172 5.75 1.42 -5.20
C CYS A 172 5.58 2.00 -3.79
N ALA A 173 6.18 3.15 -3.48
CA ALA A 173 6.02 3.86 -2.21
C ALA A 173 4.83 4.85 -2.20
N SER A 174 4.11 4.99 -3.31
CA SER A 174 3.09 6.03 -3.51
C SER A 174 2.04 6.09 -2.40
N SER A 175 1.41 4.99 -2.05
CA SER A 175 0.32 5.05 -1.06
C SER A 175 0.79 5.14 0.39
N THR A 176 2.00 4.67 0.72
CA THR A 176 2.61 5.03 2.02
C THR A 176 2.87 6.52 2.07
N ASN A 177 3.40 7.10 1.01
CA ASN A 177 3.60 8.55 0.90
C ASN A 177 2.27 9.32 1.04
N ALA A 178 1.21 8.87 0.37
CA ALA A 178 -0.11 9.48 0.50
C ALA A 178 -0.62 9.47 1.95
N LEU A 179 -0.42 8.36 2.67
CA LEU A 179 -0.78 8.26 4.09
C LEU A 179 0.07 9.20 4.97
N ILE A 180 1.36 9.34 4.68
CA ILE A 180 2.23 10.28 5.38
C ILE A 180 1.79 11.72 5.12
N ASP A 181 1.47 12.07 3.88
CA ASP A 181 0.94 13.39 3.54
C ASP A 181 -0.38 13.65 4.28
N ALA A 182 -1.31 12.70 4.27
CA ALA A 182 -2.57 12.81 5.00
C ALA A 182 -2.35 12.98 6.50
N PHE A 183 -1.45 12.21 7.08
CA PHE A 183 -1.03 12.35 8.47
C PHE A 183 -0.50 13.77 8.77
N ASN A 184 0.37 14.30 7.92
CA ASN A 184 0.91 15.63 8.06
C ASN A 184 -0.18 16.72 7.97
N TYR A 185 -1.09 16.63 7.01
CA TYR A 185 -2.17 17.60 6.86
C TYR A 185 -3.10 17.62 8.07
N VAL A 186 -3.42 16.45 8.62
CA VAL A 186 -4.30 16.36 9.81
C VAL A 186 -3.57 16.83 11.07
N ARG A 187 -2.32 16.39 11.32
CA ARG A 187 -1.58 16.82 12.52
C ARG A 187 -1.25 18.29 12.55
N LEU A 188 -1.12 18.92 11.38
CA LEU A 188 -0.92 20.36 11.24
C LEU A 188 -2.23 21.17 11.32
N GLY A 189 -3.38 20.51 11.44
CA GLY A 189 -4.69 21.16 11.51
C GLY A 189 -5.21 21.71 10.18
N MET A 190 -4.65 21.27 9.06
CA MET A 190 -5.07 21.69 7.71
C MET A 190 -6.33 20.95 7.22
N ALA A 191 -6.66 19.83 7.83
CA ALA A 191 -7.89 19.08 7.64
C ALA A 191 -8.28 18.39 8.95
N ASP A 192 -9.56 18.06 9.12
CA ASP A 192 -10.05 17.29 10.27
C ASP A 192 -10.06 15.79 9.97
N MET A 193 -10.24 15.44 8.69
CA MET A 193 -10.30 14.07 8.20
C MET A 193 -9.76 14.02 6.78
N ILE A 194 -9.05 12.94 6.45
CA ILE A 194 -8.61 12.66 5.08
C ILE A 194 -8.90 11.21 4.72
N VAL A 195 -9.55 11.02 3.58
CA VAL A 195 -9.70 9.74 2.91
C VAL A 195 -8.41 9.48 2.14
N SER A 196 -7.61 8.52 2.57
CA SER A 196 -6.27 8.30 2.03
C SER A 196 -6.01 6.84 1.69
N GLY A 197 -5.26 6.63 0.64
CA GLY A 197 -4.88 5.29 0.21
C GLY A 197 -4.31 5.26 -1.19
N GLY A 198 -4.42 4.11 -1.81
CA GLY A 198 -3.97 3.91 -3.18
C GLY A 198 -4.62 2.72 -3.86
N ALA A 199 -4.62 2.78 -5.18
CA ALA A 199 -5.12 1.74 -6.06
C ALA A 199 -4.19 1.54 -7.24
N GLU A 200 -4.11 0.31 -7.74
CA GLU A 200 -3.32 -0.05 -8.90
C GLU A 200 -4.01 -1.17 -9.67
N ALA A 201 -4.04 -1.05 -10.99
CA ALA A 201 -4.53 -2.10 -11.89
C ALA A 201 -3.54 -2.32 -13.03
N PRO A 202 -2.33 -2.86 -12.75
CA PRO A 202 -1.23 -2.91 -13.71
C PRO A 202 -1.23 -4.18 -14.56
N ILE A 203 -2.16 -5.12 -14.31
CA ILE A 203 -2.18 -6.43 -14.99
C ILE A 203 -2.75 -6.23 -16.39
N SER A 204 -1.86 -5.94 -17.32
CA SER A 204 -2.12 -5.63 -18.71
C SER A 204 -0.95 -6.07 -19.57
N ILE A 205 -1.12 -6.04 -20.89
CA ILE A 205 -0.04 -6.36 -21.83
C ILE A 205 1.18 -5.47 -21.58
N ALA A 206 0.97 -4.15 -21.50
CA ALA A 206 2.03 -3.19 -21.26
C ALA A 206 2.65 -3.34 -19.85
N GLY A 207 1.82 -3.52 -18.82
CA GLY A 207 2.29 -3.68 -17.44
C GLY A 207 3.14 -4.93 -17.26
N VAL A 208 2.62 -6.08 -17.60
CA VAL A 208 3.35 -7.35 -17.47
C VAL A 208 4.54 -7.41 -18.43
N GLY A 209 4.35 -7.00 -19.68
CA GLY A 209 5.43 -6.98 -20.67
C GLY A 209 6.57 -6.05 -20.30
N GLY A 210 6.25 -4.87 -19.75
CA GLY A 210 7.25 -3.90 -19.31
C GLY A 210 8.11 -4.43 -18.17
N PHE A 211 7.51 -5.03 -17.14
CA PHE A 211 8.25 -5.62 -16.03
C PHE A 211 8.98 -6.91 -16.44
N ASN A 212 8.44 -7.72 -17.38
CA ASN A 212 9.17 -8.85 -17.95
C ASN A 212 10.44 -8.40 -18.70
N ALA A 213 10.38 -7.27 -19.41
CA ALA A 213 11.54 -6.71 -20.12
C ALA A 213 12.67 -6.33 -19.15
N MET A 214 12.34 -5.95 -17.93
CA MET A 214 13.29 -5.65 -16.85
C MET A 214 13.78 -6.89 -16.09
N HIS A 215 13.27 -8.08 -16.38
CA HIS A 215 13.51 -9.30 -15.61
C HIS A 215 13.13 -9.16 -14.12
N ALA A 216 12.12 -8.35 -13.81
CA ALA A 216 11.71 -8.04 -12.45
C ALA A 216 10.67 -9.04 -11.88
N LEU A 217 9.91 -9.70 -12.77
CA LEU A 217 8.84 -10.63 -12.37
C LEU A 217 9.36 -12.07 -12.25
N SER A 218 8.77 -12.80 -11.29
CA SER A 218 8.90 -14.26 -11.24
C SER A 218 8.37 -14.87 -12.54
N THR A 219 9.04 -15.91 -13.02
CA THR A 219 8.63 -16.68 -14.20
C THR A 219 8.24 -18.12 -13.86
N ARG A 220 7.91 -18.37 -12.60
CA ARG A 220 7.51 -19.69 -12.07
C ARG A 220 6.07 -20.03 -12.47
N ASN A 221 5.83 -20.16 -13.78
CA ASN A 221 4.50 -20.37 -14.36
C ASN A 221 3.88 -21.71 -13.98
N ASP A 222 4.70 -22.72 -13.68
CA ASP A 222 4.29 -24.06 -13.28
C ASP A 222 3.85 -24.15 -11.81
N ASP A 223 4.16 -23.13 -11.01
CA ASP A 223 3.83 -23.09 -9.59
C ASP A 223 3.56 -21.64 -9.12
N ALA A 224 2.54 -21.03 -9.70
CA ALA A 224 2.17 -19.64 -9.45
C ALA A 224 1.86 -19.36 -7.98
N GLU A 225 1.20 -20.30 -7.30
CA GLU A 225 0.79 -20.17 -5.90
C GLU A 225 1.98 -19.97 -4.95
N HIS A 226 3.13 -20.59 -5.26
CA HIS A 226 4.34 -20.53 -4.44
C HIS A 226 5.42 -19.60 -5.02
N ALA A 227 5.12 -18.85 -6.07
CA ALA A 227 6.11 -18.01 -6.76
C ALA A 227 6.60 -16.83 -5.92
N SER A 228 5.70 -16.14 -5.21
CA SER A 228 6.08 -15.09 -4.27
C SER A 228 6.59 -15.73 -2.97
N ARG A 229 7.91 -15.75 -2.82
CA ARG A 229 8.59 -16.41 -1.69
C ARG A 229 9.65 -15.54 -1.06
N PRO A 230 9.24 -14.43 -0.43
CA PRO A 230 10.20 -13.51 0.18
C PRO A 230 11.14 -14.22 1.15
N PHE A 231 12.41 -13.83 1.09
CA PHE A 231 13.50 -14.36 1.91
C PHE A 231 13.92 -15.82 1.66
N SER A 232 13.32 -16.49 0.68
CA SER A 232 13.76 -17.82 0.24
C SER A 232 14.90 -17.72 -0.76
N ALA A 233 15.86 -18.66 -0.73
CA ALA A 233 16.98 -18.66 -1.67
C ALA A 233 16.52 -18.82 -3.13
N SER A 234 15.45 -19.57 -3.37
CA SER A 234 14.91 -19.84 -4.70
C SER A 234 13.97 -18.78 -5.25
N ARG A 235 13.84 -17.61 -4.60
CA ARG A 235 13.06 -16.49 -5.11
C ARG A 235 13.62 -15.97 -6.43
N ASP A 236 12.76 -15.61 -7.36
CA ASP A 236 13.15 -15.24 -8.73
C ASP A 236 12.53 -13.94 -9.26
N GLY A 237 11.99 -13.11 -8.38
CA GLY A 237 11.30 -11.87 -8.73
C GLY A 237 9.95 -11.72 -8.05
N PHE A 238 9.35 -10.56 -8.18
CA PHE A 238 8.05 -10.32 -7.58
C PHE A 238 6.90 -10.89 -8.41
N VAL A 239 5.77 -11.11 -7.77
CA VAL A 239 4.50 -11.45 -8.42
C VAL A 239 3.64 -10.19 -8.46
N MET A 240 3.22 -9.78 -9.65
CA MET A 240 2.39 -8.58 -9.82
C MET A 240 1.01 -8.80 -9.25
N GLY A 241 0.50 -7.79 -8.54
CA GLY A 241 -0.86 -7.78 -8.02
C GLY A 241 -1.61 -6.50 -8.38
N GLU A 242 -2.91 -6.55 -8.28
CA GLU A 242 -3.80 -5.40 -8.38
C GLU A 242 -4.67 -5.26 -7.13
N GLY A 243 -5.17 -4.07 -6.88
CA GLY A 243 -6.05 -3.84 -5.74
C GLY A 243 -6.08 -2.39 -5.29
N ALA A 244 -6.73 -2.19 -4.16
CA ALA A 244 -6.87 -0.90 -3.52
C ALA A 244 -7.02 -1.05 -2.02
N ALA A 245 -6.54 -0.08 -1.28
CA ALA A 245 -6.82 0.05 0.15
C ALA A 245 -6.99 1.52 0.52
N CYS A 246 -7.85 1.76 1.49
CA CYS A 246 -8.21 3.08 1.98
C CYS A 246 -8.25 3.09 3.50
N LEU A 247 -7.67 4.12 4.09
CA LEU A 247 -7.73 4.40 5.51
C LEU A 247 -8.31 5.82 5.71
N ILE A 248 -9.20 5.96 6.68
CA ILE A 248 -9.67 7.27 7.12
C ILE A 248 -8.76 7.74 8.25
N LEU A 249 -7.98 8.79 7.98
CA LEU A 249 -7.15 9.46 8.98
C LEU A 249 -7.91 10.67 9.51
N GLU A 250 -8.05 10.75 10.82
CA GLU A 250 -8.92 11.74 11.49
C GLU A 250 -8.20 12.32 12.71
N GLU A 251 -8.41 13.60 12.93
CA GLU A 251 -7.92 14.28 14.13
C GLU A 251 -8.62 13.68 15.36
N LEU A 252 -7.84 13.41 16.41
CA LEU A 252 -8.32 12.67 17.59
C LEU A 252 -9.54 13.31 18.25
N GLU A 253 -9.52 14.61 18.51
CA GLU A 253 -10.63 15.29 19.20
C GLU A 253 -11.90 15.30 18.33
N HIS A 254 -11.74 15.42 17.00
CA HIS A 254 -12.84 15.28 16.05
C HIS A 254 -13.45 13.87 16.10
N ALA A 255 -12.62 12.82 16.15
CA ALA A 255 -13.06 11.45 16.27
C ALA A 255 -13.78 11.18 17.60
N LEU A 256 -13.22 11.64 18.72
CA LEU A 256 -13.81 11.48 20.04
C LEU A 256 -15.15 12.20 20.16
N ALA A 257 -15.26 13.43 19.63
CA ALA A 257 -16.48 14.23 19.71
C ALA A 257 -17.68 13.58 19.03
N ARG A 258 -17.46 12.76 17.98
CA ARG A 258 -18.51 12.02 17.28
C ARG A 258 -18.67 10.58 17.73
N GLY A 259 -17.89 10.12 18.71
CA GLY A 259 -17.94 8.74 19.21
C GLY A 259 -17.42 7.70 18.22
N ALA A 260 -16.45 8.07 17.38
CA ALA A 260 -15.90 7.17 16.37
C ALA A 260 -15.20 5.95 17.00
N LYS A 261 -15.27 4.79 16.32
CA LYS A 261 -14.36 3.69 16.57
C LYS A 261 -12.95 4.12 16.15
N ILE A 262 -11.98 3.89 17.00
CA ILE A 262 -10.56 4.16 16.73
C ILE A 262 -9.83 2.84 16.62
N TYR A 263 -9.28 2.55 15.43
CA TYR A 263 -8.53 1.32 15.18
C TYR A 263 -7.11 1.39 15.72
N ALA A 264 -6.45 2.51 15.48
CA ALA A 264 -5.06 2.73 15.84
C ALA A 264 -4.73 4.24 15.75
N GLU A 265 -3.56 4.61 16.21
CA GLU A 265 -3.00 5.96 16.07
C GLU A 265 -1.83 5.95 15.10
N VAL A 266 -1.80 6.88 14.16
CA VAL A 266 -0.63 7.13 13.30
C VAL A 266 0.30 8.06 14.05
N ILE A 267 1.53 7.62 14.27
CA ILE A 267 2.47 8.36 15.15
C ILE A 267 3.72 8.87 14.44
N GLY A 268 4.07 8.34 13.28
CA GLY A 268 5.24 8.80 12.55
C GLY A 268 5.27 8.36 11.10
N GLY A 269 5.93 9.17 10.29
CA GLY A 269 6.23 8.91 8.90
C GLY A 269 7.65 9.28 8.56
N GLY A 270 8.36 8.41 7.85
CA GLY A 270 9.72 8.62 7.38
C GLY A 270 9.79 8.58 5.86
N LEU A 271 10.63 9.42 5.31
CA LEU A 271 10.97 9.45 3.89
C LEU A 271 12.48 9.44 3.72
N SER A 272 12.98 8.80 2.68
CA SER A 272 14.39 8.83 2.28
C SER A 272 14.54 8.54 0.80
N ALA A 273 15.73 8.73 0.27
CA ALA A 273 16.11 8.31 -1.06
C ALA A 273 17.34 7.41 -1.00
N ASP A 274 17.38 6.37 -1.84
CA ASP A 274 18.58 5.54 -2.00
C ASP A 274 19.73 6.31 -2.66
N ALA A 275 19.40 7.22 -3.57
CA ALA A 275 20.36 7.98 -4.38
C ALA A 275 21.45 7.06 -4.99
N TYR A 276 21.03 5.91 -5.51
CA TYR A 276 21.93 4.84 -5.94
C TYR A 276 21.69 4.41 -7.39
N HIS A 277 20.48 3.90 -7.70
CA HIS A 277 20.17 3.35 -9.02
C HIS A 277 18.69 3.55 -9.35
N LEU A 278 18.35 3.56 -10.65
CA LEU A 278 16.99 3.79 -11.12
C LEU A 278 15.98 2.75 -10.63
N THR A 279 16.37 1.47 -10.58
CA THR A 279 15.47 0.36 -10.25
C THR A 279 16.00 -0.57 -9.17
N ALA A 280 17.31 -0.61 -8.94
CA ALA A 280 17.92 -1.46 -7.92
C ALA A 280 17.99 -0.75 -6.58
N THR A 281 17.76 -1.49 -5.50
CA THR A 281 17.94 -1.00 -4.13
C THR A 281 19.43 -0.89 -3.79
N HIS A 282 19.77 -0.01 -2.85
CA HIS A 282 21.14 0.08 -2.34
C HIS A 282 21.52 -1.25 -1.67
N PRO A 283 22.63 -1.92 -2.08
CA PRO A 283 22.93 -3.29 -1.64
C PRO A 283 23.14 -3.42 -0.12
N GLU A 284 23.62 -2.36 0.54
CA GLU A 284 23.79 -2.32 1.99
C GLU A 284 22.56 -1.77 2.74
N GLY A 285 21.47 -1.48 2.05
CA GLY A 285 20.21 -1.03 2.64
C GLY A 285 20.25 0.38 3.21
N LEU A 286 21.10 1.28 2.70
CA LEU A 286 21.26 2.62 3.24
C LEU A 286 19.93 3.39 3.27
N GLY A 287 19.20 3.44 2.16
CA GLY A 287 17.92 4.16 2.09
C GLY A 287 16.86 3.55 3.00
N ALA A 288 16.80 2.21 3.07
CA ALA A 288 15.90 1.49 3.97
C ALA A 288 16.22 1.76 5.45
N LYS A 289 17.51 1.81 5.80
CA LYS A 289 17.95 2.20 7.14
C LYS A 289 17.51 3.61 7.48
N LEU A 290 17.82 4.57 6.62
CA LEU A 290 17.51 5.98 6.85
C LEU A 290 15.99 6.23 6.98
N VAL A 291 15.18 5.58 6.17
CA VAL A 291 13.72 5.77 6.20
C VAL A 291 13.11 5.26 7.51
N MET A 292 13.57 4.13 8.02
CA MET A 292 13.13 3.61 9.32
C MET A 292 13.60 4.50 10.48
N GLU A 293 14.85 4.96 10.46
CA GLU A 293 15.38 5.90 11.45
C GLU A 293 14.57 7.21 11.45
N ASN A 294 14.26 7.75 10.26
CA ASN A 294 13.45 8.96 10.12
C ASN A 294 12.03 8.77 10.66
N ALA A 295 11.40 7.63 10.40
CA ALA A 295 10.07 7.32 10.94
C ALA A 295 10.07 7.21 12.47
N LEU A 296 11.06 6.52 13.04
CA LEU A 296 11.22 6.40 14.50
C LEU A 296 11.45 7.78 15.15
N ALA A 297 12.25 8.61 14.53
CA ALA A 297 12.51 9.98 15.02
C ALA A 297 11.23 10.84 14.97
N ASP A 298 10.48 10.79 13.89
CA ASP A 298 9.21 11.52 13.75
C ASP A 298 8.16 11.04 14.77
N ALA A 299 8.14 9.75 15.05
CA ALA A 299 7.25 9.16 16.06
C ALA A 299 7.70 9.39 17.52
N HIS A 300 8.93 9.87 17.73
CA HIS A 300 9.54 10.01 19.06
C HIS A 300 9.55 8.73 19.87
N ILE A 301 9.80 7.60 19.22
CA ILE A 301 9.92 6.29 19.86
C ILE A 301 11.31 5.67 19.63
N LYS A 302 11.64 4.70 20.46
CA LYS A 302 12.87 3.91 20.33
C LYS A 302 12.63 2.67 19.47
N PRO A 303 13.67 2.12 18.82
CA PRO A 303 13.56 0.86 18.07
C PRO A 303 12.96 -0.28 18.89
N GLU A 304 13.27 -0.36 20.19
CA GLU A 304 12.81 -1.41 21.09
C GLU A 304 11.29 -1.42 21.34
N GLU A 305 10.59 -0.33 20.96
CA GLU A 305 9.13 -0.24 21.09
C GLU A 305 8.38 -0.87 19.92
N VAL A 306 9.06 -1.20 18.81
CA VAL A 306 8.44 -1.79 17.61
C VAL A 306 8.28 -3.30 17.81
N ASP A 307 7.05 -3.78 17.62
CA ASP A 307 6.68 -5.20 17.77
C ASP A 307 6.62 -5.94 16.43
N TYR A 308 6.26 -5.22 15.35
CA TYR A 308 6.03 -5.79 14.03
C TYR A 308 6.53 -4.86 12.93
N ILE A 309 7.22 -5.44 11.95
CA ILE A 309 7.58 -4.77 10.70
C ILE A 309 6.92 -5.52 9.53
N ASN A 310 5.98 -4.86 8.85
CA ASN A 310 5.52 -5.30 7.54
C ASN A 310 6.52 -4.79 6.52
N VAL A 311 7.32 -5.68 5.98
CA VAL A 311 8.44 -5.34 5.11
C VAL A 311 7.99 -5.10 3.67
N HIS A 312 8.82 -4.39 2.91
CA HIS A 312 8.63 -4.31 1.47
C HIS A 312 8.73 -5.70 0.84
N GLY A 313 9.76 -6.48 1.14
CA GLY A 313 9.86 -7.93 0.93
C GLY A 313 9.22 -8.44 -0.35
N THR A 314 9.71 -8.00 -1.52
CA THR A 314 9.05 -8.26 -2.81
C THR A 314 9.38 -9.62 -3.42
N SER A 315 10.19 -10.44 -2.76
CA SER A 315 10.71 -11.71 -3.33
C SER A 315 11.71 -11.48 -4.47
N THR A 316 12.45 -10.39 -4.38
CA THR A 316 13.55 -10.08 -5.32
C THR A 316 14.90 -10.44 -4.71
N PRO A 317 15.88 -10.89 -5.51
CA PRO A 317 17.17 -11.37 -4.98
C PRO A 317 17.89 -10.34 -4.11
N VAL A 318 18.07 -9.11 -4.58
CA VAL A 318 18.83 -8.08 -3.84
C VAL A 318 17.96 -7.36 -2.82
N GLY A 319 16.70 -7.12 -3.13
CA GLY A 319 15.79 -6.34 -2.27
C GLY A 319 15.59 -6.95 -0.89
N ASP A 320 15.36 -8.25 -0.83
CA ASP A 320 15.10 -8.95 0.43
C ASP A 320 16.35 -8.99 1.33
N ILE A 321 17.54 -9.20 0.76
CA ILE A 321 18.82 -9.15 1.50
C ILE A 321 19.04 -7.74 2.06
N SER A 322 18.88 -6.73 1.23
CA SER A 322 19.10 -5.33 1.57
C SER A 322 18.21 -4.88 2.73
N GLU A 323 16.92 -5.22 2.67
CA GLU A 323 15.97 -4.86 3.73
C GLU A 323 16.26 -5.61 5.04
N ALA A 324 16.58 -6.89 5.00
CA ALA A 324 16.98 -7.66 6.19
C ALA A 324 18.21 -7.07 6.87
N LYS A 325 19.24 -6.67 6.08
CA LYS A 325 20.43 -5.96 6.60
C LYS A 325 20.05 -4.64 7.28
N ALA A 326 19.20 -3.84 6.65
CA ALA A 326 18.77 -2.56 7.19
C ALA A 326 18.04 -2.71 8.52
N ILE A 327 17.16 -3.70 8.64
CA ILE A 327 16.43 -4.00 9.90
C ILE A 327 17.42 -4.33 11.01
N LYS A 328 18.42 -5.15 10.76
CA LYS A 328 19.46 -5.48 11.77
C LYS A 328 20.26 -4.23 12.18
N GLN A 329 20.56 -3.35 11.24
CA GLN A 329 21.30 -2.12 11.55
C GLN A 329 20.49 -1.14 12.40
N VAL A 330 19.20 -1.01 12.16
CA VAL A 330 18.33 -0.07 12.90
C VAL A 330 17.93 -0.62 14.26
N PHE A 331 17.56 -1.89 14.35
CA PHE A 331 16.98 -2.49 15.54
C PHE A 331 17.98 -3.23 16.42
N GLY A 332 19.20 -3.50 15.93
CA GLY A 332 20.23 -4.20 16.71
C GLY A 332 19.73 -5.54 17.25
N ASP A 333 19.95 -5.81 18.53
CA ASP A 333 19.51 -7.06 19.16
C ASP A 333 17.99 -7.19 19.20
N HIS A 334 17.25 -6.09 19.24
CA HIS A 334 15.79 -6.10 19.23
C HIS A 334 15.21 -6.65 17.90
N ALA A 335 15.98 -6.63 16.81
CA ALA A 335 15.57 -7.24 15.53
C ALA A 335 15.16 -8.71 15.69
N TYR A 336 15.74 -9.43 16.67
CA TYR A 336 15.42 -10.83 16.95
C TYR A 336 14.20 -11.03 17.84
N GLU A 337 13.64 -9.97 18.42
CA GLU A 337 12.50 -10.03 19.33
C GLU A 337 11.19 -9.58 18.65
N LEU A 338 11.28 -8.83 17.56
CA LEU A 338 10.11 -8.39 16.79
C LEU A 338 9.72 -9.42 15.72
N ASN A 339 8.49 -9.31 15.25
CA ASN A 339 8.05 -10.06 14.06
C ASN A 339 8.29 -9.26 12.79
N ILE A 340 8.70 -9.97 11.75
CA ILE A 340 8.82 -9.47 10.38
C ILE A 340 7.89 -10.31 9.51
N SER A 341 7.11 -9.71 8.63
CA SER A 341 6.43 -10.49 7.59
C SER A 341 6.31 -9.72 6.28
N SER A 342 6.42 -10.45 5.17
CA SER A 342 6.05 -9.97 3.87
C SER A 342 4.70 -10.56 3.46
N THR A 343 3.67 -9.74 3.53
CA THR A 343 2.33 -10.11 3.08
C THR A 343 2.20 -10.11 1.56
N LYS A 344 3.23 -9.63 0.84
CA LYS A 344 3.34 -9.80 -0.61
C LYS A 344 3.50 -11.26 -1.03
N SER A 345 3.89 -12.14 -0.12
CA SER A 345 3.83 -13.58 -0.35
C SER A 345 2.42 -14.07 -0.68
N MET A 346 1.39 -13.37 -0.22
CA MET A 346 -0.03 -13.68 -0.39
C MET A 346 -0.74 -12.76 -1.38
N THR A 347 -0.57 -11.44 -1.24
CA THR A 347 -1.25 -10.44 -2.08
C THR A 347 -0.57 -10.23 -3.43
N GLY A 348 0.66 -10.67 -3.60
CA GLY A 348 1.53 -10.15 -4.64
C GLY A 348 1.93 -8.69 -4.34
N HIS A 349 2.62 -8.08 -5.28
CA HIS A 349 3.05 -6.69 -5.17
C HIS A 349 2.03 -5.78 -5.88
N LEU A 350 1.27 -5.02 -5.09
CA LEU A 350 0.22 -4.13 -5.59
C LEU A 350 0.77 -2.76 -6.07
N LEU A 351 2.08 -2.64 -6.28
CA LEU A 351 2.76 -1.43 -6.74
C LEU A 351 2.36 -0.20 -5.91
N GLY A 352 1.75 0.81 -6.53
CA GLY A 352 1.34 2.03 -5.83
C GLY A 352 0.28 1.82 -4.75
N ALA A 353 -0.47 0.73 -4.77
CA ALA A 353 -1.43 0.36 -3.74
C ALA A 353 -0.83 -0.46 -2.59
N ALA A 354 0.42 -0.91 -2.72
CA ALA A 354 1.06 -1.78 -1.73
C ALA A 354 1.11 -1.14 -0.34
N GLY A 355 1.55 0.10 -0.26
CA GLY A 355 1.74 0.78 1.02
C GLY A 355 0.46 0.95 1.83
N ALA A 356 -0.64 1.33 1.21
CA ALA A 356 -1.93 1.46 1.89
C ALA A 356 -2.47 0.10 2.35
N THR A 357 -2.34 -0.93 1.52
CA THR A 357 -2.72 -2.29 1.88
C THR A 357 -1.94 -2.78 3.09
N GLU A 358 -0.64 -2.56 3.12
CA GLU A 358 0.25 -2.99 4.20
C GLU A 358 0.08 -2.16 5.47
N ALA A 359 -0.20 -0.87 5.36
CA ALA A 359 -0.58 -0.05 6.50
C ALA A 359 -1.88 -0.54 7.14
N LEU A 360 -2.88 -0.89 6.33
CA LEU A 360 -4.12 -1.51 6.79
C LEU A 360 -3.85 -2.83 7.51
N ILE A 361 -2.95 -3.66 6.99
CA ILE A 361 -2.53 -4.91 7.63
C ILE A 361 -1.88 -4.65 9.00
N CYS A 362 -1.03 -3.63 9.12
CA CYS A 362 -0.45 -3.22 10.40
C CYS A 362 -1.54 -2.81 11.41
N VAL A 363 -2.53 -2.04 10.98
CA VAL A 363 -3.67 -1.65 11.82
C VAL A 363 -4.47 -2.86 12.29
N LYS A 364 -4.75 -3.80 11.40
CA LYS A 364 -5.46 -5.05 11.73
C LYS A 364 -4.65 -5.95 12.66
N SER A 365 -3.34 -5.97 12.51
CA SER A 365 -2.44 -6.71 13.42
C SER A 365 -2.47 -6.14 14.84
N ILE A 366 -2.52 -4.82 14.98
CA ILE A 366 -2.70 -4.14 16.28
C ILE A 366 -4.06 -4.46 16.88
N GLU A 367 -5.12 -4.43 16.09
CA GLU A 367 -6.49 -4.70 16.56
C GLU A 367 -6.64 -6.13 17.07
N ASN A 368 -5.99 -7.09 16.42
CA ASN A 368 -6.22 -8.52 16.69
C ASN A 368 -5.07 -9.21 17.44
N ASP A 369 -3.96 -8.53 17.69
CA ASP A 369 -2.74 -9.12 18.28
C ASP A 369 -2.27 -10.38 17.52
N ILE A 370 -2.26 -10.31 16.19
CA ILE A 370 -1.83 -11.38 15.28
C ILE A 370 -0.97 -10.76 14.17
N VAL A 371 0.14 -11.41 13.87
CA VAL A 371 1.00 -11.07 12.72
C VAL A 371 0.75 -12.07 11.60
N PRO A 372 0.33 -11.62 10.40
CA PRO A 372 0.17 -12.49 9.23
C PRO A 372 1.49 -13.10 8.80
N PRO A 373 1.48 -14.28 8.17
CA PRO A 373 2.71 -14.97 7.78
C PRO A 373 3.37 -14.40 6.53
N THR A 374 4.66 -14.69 6.40
CA THR A 374 5.35 -14.81 5.13
C THR A 374 5.20 -16.25 4.68
N ILE A 375 4.41 -16.54 3.65
CA ILE A 375 4.19 -17.91 3.17
C ILE A 375 5.25 -18.33 2.15
N ASN A 376 5.25 -19.63 1.81
CA ASN A 376 6.05 -20.24 0.75
C ASN A 376 7.54 -20.45 1.09
N PHE A 377 7.92 -20.39 2.35
CA PHE A 377 9.24 -20.79 2.78
C PHE A 377 9.29 -22.31 3.01
N THR A 378 10.34 -22.93 2.50
CA THR A 378 10.59 -24.36 2.70
C THR A 378 11.93 -24.55 3.40
N GLU A 379 12.00 -25.44 4.38
CA GLU A 379 13.25 -25.82 5.03
C GLU A 379 14.26 -26.30 3.99
N GLY A 380 15.49 -25.80 4.07
CA GLY A 380 16.54 -26.07 3.09
C GLY A 380 16.62 -25.03 1.95
N ASP A 381 15.73 -24.04 1.95
CA ASP A 381 15.74 -22.94 0.96
C ASP A 381 16.24 -21.62 1.57
N GLU A 382 17.26 -21.73 2.45
CA GLU A 382 17.87 -20.58 3.10
C GLU A 382 18.90 -19.91 2.17
N ASP A 383 18.80 -18.58 2.06
CA ASP A 383 19.81 -17.74 1.39
C ASP A 383 20.97 -17.49 2.38
N PRO A 384 22.23 -17.80 2.01
CA PRO A 384 23.37 -17.64 2.92
C PRO A 384 23.64 -16.19 3.34
N GLU A 385 23.10 -15.21 2.65
CA GLU A 385 23.24 -13.79 2.99
C GLU A 385 22.15 -13.26 3.92
N ILE A 386 21.17 -14.10 4.30
CA ILE A 386 20.04 -13.72 5.17
C ILE A 386 20.21 -14.40 6.54
N ASP A 387 19.97 -13.63 7.60
CA ASP A 387 20.00 -14.12 8.97
C ASP A 387 18.66 -14.69 9.39
N TYR A 388 18.50 -16.00 9.41
CA TYR A 388 17.24 -16.68 9.77
C TYR A 388 17.03 -16.82 11.28
N LYS A 389 17.84 -16.19 12.11
CA LYS A 389 17.49 -15.93 13.52
C LYS A 389 16.44 -14.83 13.63
N LEU A 390 16.29 -13.99 12.58
CA LEU A 390 15.19 -13.06 12.46
C LEU A 390 13.88 -13.85 12.34
N ASN A 391 12.81 -13.37 13.00
CA ASN A 391 11.50 -14.00 12.94
C ASN A 391 10.70 -13.47 11.75
N PHE A 392 10.85 -14.08 10.59
CA PHE A 392 10.11 -13.74 9.38
C PHE A 392 8.65 -14.18 9.39
N THR A 393 8.18 -14.77 10.47
CA THR A 393 6.80 -15.27 10.62
C THR A 393 6.44 -16.26 9.50
N PHE A 394 7.32 -17.24 9.26
CA PHE A 394 7.15 -18.15 8.12
C PHE A 394 5.93 -19.04 8.23
N ASN A 395 5.15 -19.10 7.15
CA ASN A 395 4.09 -20.03 6.81
C ASN A 395 2.84 -19.99 7.70
N LYS A 396 2.95 -19.57 8.94
CA LYS A 396 1.81 -19.50 9.89
C LYS A 396 1.77 -18.15 10.59
N ALA A 397 0.57 -17.58 10.70
CA ALA A 397 0.35 -16.41 11.53
C ALA A 397 0.77 -16.67 12.96
N GLN A 398 1.31 -15.65 13.62
CA GLN A 398 1.75 -15.73 15.02
C GLN A 398 0.93 -14.77 15.89
N LYS A 399 0.38 -15.30 16.96
CA LYS A 399 -0.25 -14.50 18.00
C LYS A 399 0.84 -13.86 18.85
N ARG A 400 0.74 -12.56 18.99
CA ARG A 400 1.56 -11.77 19.91
C ARG A 400 0.89 -10.42 20.15
N THR A 401 1.20 -9.78 21.26
CA THR A 401 0.78 -8.39 21.48
C THR A 401 1.51 -7.48 20.47
N VAL A 402 0.75 -6.72 19.70
CA VAL A 402 1.25 -5.73 18.74
C VAL A 402 0.81 -4.35 19.21
N ASN A 403 1.70 -3.62 19.86
CA ASN A 403 1.44 -2.26 20.29
C ASN A 403 1.90 -1.24 19.24
N VAL A 404 3.01 -1.52 18.56
CA VAL A 404 3.60 -0.66 17.53
C VAL A 404 3.97 -1.50 16.31
N ALA A 405 3.52 -1.06 15.16
CA ALA A 405 3.85 -1.66 13.87
C ALA A 405 4.42 -0.62 12.89
N LEU A 406 5.41 -1.03 12.12
CA LEU A 406 6.07 -0.24 11.09
C LEU A 406 5.85 -0.90 9.73
N SER A 407 5.49 -0.12 8.72
CA SER A 407 5.36 -0.59 7.34
C SER A 407 6.37 0.10 6.44
N ASN A 408 7.12 -0.67 5.66
CA ASN A 408 8.11 -0.19 4.71
C ASN A 408 7.64 -0.35 3.28
N THR A 409 7.83 0.67 2.44
CA THR A 409 7.71 0.57 0.99
C THR A 409 8.89 1.25 0.30
N PHE A 410 9.43 0.59 -0.72
CA PHE A 410 10.56 1.06 -1.51
C PHE A 410 10.19 1.06 -2.98
N GLY A 411 10.35 2.20 -3.66
CA GLY A 411 9.94 2.37 -5.05
C GLY A 411 11.10 2.59 -6.01
N PHE A 412 10.89 2.26 -7.28
CA PHE A 412 11.80 2.62 -8.35
C PHE A 412 12.06 4.13 -8.34
N GLY A 413 13.28 4.55 -8.61
CA GLY A 413 13.76 5.91 -8.40
C GLY A 413 14.45 6.08 -7.03
N GLY A 414 14.49 5.02 -6.21
CA GLY A 414 15.06 5.05 -4.86
C GLY A 414 14.15 5.72 -3.83
N HIS A 415 12.85 5.77 -4.08
CA HIS A 415 11.86 6.34 -3.15
C HIS A 415 11.59 5.39 -2.00
N ASN A 416 11.81 5.82 -0.76
CA ASN A 416 11.51 5.02 0.43
C ASN A 416 10.53 5.77 1.33
N ALA A 417 9.54 5.03 1.85
CA ALA A 417 8.57 5.54 2.79
C ALA A 417 8.31 4.49 3.90
N SER A 418 8.26 4.96 5.15
CA SER A 418 7.89 4.14 6.31
C SER A 418 6.82 4.83 7.12
N LEU A 419 5.81 4.07 7.53
CA LEU A 419 4.71 4.54 8.37
C LEU A 419 4.70 3.76 9.68
N ILE A 420 4.51 4.46 10.80
CA ILE A 420 4.39 3.84 12.12
C ILE A 420 3.00 4.08 12.67
N VAL A 421 2.34 2.99 13.06
CA VAL A 421 1.06 3.00 13.74
C VAL A 421 1.20 2.33 15.11
N ARG A 422 0.40 2.78 16.08
CA ARG A 422 0.40 2.18 17.39
C ARG A 422 -1.01 1.96 17.91
N LYS A 423 -1.15 1.07 18.88
CA LYS A 423 -2.39 0.84 19.63
C LYS A 423 -2.84 2.15 20.29
N PHE A 424 -4.09 2.52 20.05
CA PHE A 424 -4.64 3.73 20.64
C PHE A 424 -4.82 3.55 22.16
N THR A 425 -4.36 4.53 22.91
CA THR A 425 -4.61 4.68 24.35
C THR A 425 -5.13 6.11 24.58
N LYS A 426 -6.18 6.21 25.42
CA LYS A 426 -6.77 7.51 25.80
C LYS A 426 -5.78 8.38 26.59
#